data_4c0196653db76c1b3b1df8b2b1346892
#
_entry.id   4c0196653db76c1b3b1df8b2b1346892
#
_cell.length_a   1.000
_cell.length_b   1.000
_cell.length_c   1.000
_cell.angle_alpha   90.00
_cell.angle_beta   90.00
_cell.angle_gamma   90.00
#
_symmetry.space_group_name_H-M   'P 1'
#
loop_
_entity.id
_entity.type
_entity.pdbx_description
1 polymer ?
#
loop_
_entity_poly.entity_id
_entity_poly.type
_entity_poly.pdbx_seq_one_letter_code
_entity_poly.pdbx_strand_id
1 'polypeptide(L)'
;MTRRRGGVVNSWDDLHQSVGEASPVDGVEAVKAVSAARSGQSRSVALRELTGNPRNPRDSVGDLQELASIVDHQLQPAVAVSREAFVRLYPESEIKTRFVVIIGNRRLAAAHKFGRPNLDIVIKDELAKDKATLLSAIIAENVDRQGFDVIEEAKAVQQLVDELGSADAAAEHMKKSKTWVSQRRDLLKLDPELQEATRRKDLAIRDARALARFPRAEQVAKWHSVLAERVPDERPKAGEGSGGSTGTGDEPAASPNARSINRALKKFDTDPTALASALVEQLTEPGVKTLMTALRKLLK
;
A
#
# COMPACT_ATOMS: atom_id res chain seq x y z
N MET A 1 -27.65 19.86 36.89
CA MET A 1 -27.15 19.23 35.66
C MET A 1 -25.63 19.00 35.80
N THR A 2 -25.24 17.83 36.26
CA THR A 2 -23.85 17.48 36.57
C THR A 2 -23.28 16.64 35.39
N ARG A 3 -22.31 17.20 34.65
CA ARG A 3 -21.56 16.51 33.63
C ARG A 3 -20.68 15.43 34.28
N ARG A 4 -20.93 14.15 34.00
CA ARG A 4 -20.03 13.05 34.34
C ARG A 4 -18.78 13.14 33.39
N ARG A 5 -17.62 13.38 33.99
CA ARG A 5 -16.32 13.23 33.35
C ARG A 5 -16.07 11.74 33.10
N GLY A 6 -15.73 11.37 31.84
CA GLY A 6 -15.27 10.03 31.52
C GLY A 6 -13.98 9.74 32.27
N GLY A 7 -13.94 8.65 33.03
CA GLY A 7 -12.74 8.15 33.69
C GLY A 7 -11.77 7.58 32.67
N VAL A 8 -10.48 7.88 32.84
CA VAL A 8 -9.38 7.25 32.06
C VAL A 8 -9.12 5.89 32.67
N VAL A 9 -9.23 4.82 31.89
CA VAL A 9 -8.93 3.44 32.29
C VAL A 9 -7.42 3.23 32.18
N ASN A 10 -6.73 3.01 33.29
CA ASN A 10 -5.27 2.95 33.35
C ASN A 10 -4.69 1.54 33.56
N SER A 11 -5.53 0.51 33.75
CA SER A 11 -5.08 -0.87 33.90
C SER A 11 -6.09 -1.88 33.35
N TRP A 12 -5.64 -3.11 33.09
CA TRP A 12 -6.51 -4.22 32.69
C TRP A 12 -7.54 -4.60 33.77
N ASP A 13 -7.21 -4.42 35.04
CA ASP A 13 -8.11 -4.69 36.16
C ASP A 13 -9.27 -3.69 36.22
N ASP A 14 -9.02 -2.40 35.90
CA ASP A 14 -10.06 -1.38 35.78
C ASP A 14 -11.02 -1.68 34.61
N LEU A 15 -10.50 -2.30 33.55
CA LEU A 15 -11.31 -2.72 32.41
C LEU A 15 -12.28 -3.85 32.81
N HIS A 16 -11.81 -4.82 33.59
CA HIS A 16 -12.64 -5.92 34.09
C HIS A 16 -13.71 -5.45 35.08
N GLN A 17 -13.44 -4.45 35.91
CA GLN A 17 -14.43 -3.86 36.83
C GLN A 17 -15.42 -2.94 36.14
N SER A 18 -15.07 -2.36 34.97
CA SER A 18 -16.00 -1.48 34.23
C SER A 18 -16.99 -2.26 33.37
N VAL A 19 -16.78 -3.56 33.14
CA VAL A 19 -17.74 -4.49 32.53
C VAL A 19 -18.63 -5.02 33.66
N GLY A 20 -19.60 -4.23 34.10
CA GLY A 20 -20.53 -4.59 35.18
C GLY A 20 -21.37 -5.82 34.82
N GLU A 21 -21.81 -6.56 35.86
CA GLU A 21 -22.65 -7.76 35.78
C GLU A 21 -24.03 -7.57 35.13
N ALA A 22 -24.36 -6.38 34.64
CA ALA A 22 -25.56 -6.08 33.88
C ALA A 22 -25.17 -5.62 32.46
N SER A 23 -24.75 -6.57 31.61
CA SER A 23 -24.72 -6.34 30.17
C SER A 23 -26.19 -6.32 29.66
N PRO A 24 -26.62 -5.32 28.86
CA PRO A 24 -27.99 -5.27 28.31
C PRO A 24 -28.23 -6.30 27.21
N VAL A 25 -27.56 -7.47 27.24
CA VAL A 25 -27.61 -8.53 26.22
C VAL A 25 -28.55 -9.67 26.64
N ASP A 26 -29.25 -9.58 27.78
CA ASP A 26 -30.20 -10.59 28.18
C ASP A 26 -31.62 -10.25 27.69
N GLY A 27 -31.95 -10.77 26.50
CA GLY A 27 -33.28 -10.65 25.92
C GLY A 27 -33.33 -10.95 24.43
N VAL A 28 -34.44 -10.69 23.79
CA VAL A 28 -34.69 -10.93 22.34
C VAL A 28 -33.66 -10.23 21.44
N GLU A 29 -32.97 -9.20 21.91
CA GLU A 29 -31.85 -8.57 21.23
C GLU A 29 -30.57 -9.43 21.24
N ALA A 30 -30.37 -10.30 22.22
CA ALA A 30 -29.28 -11.25 22.26
C ALA A 30 -29.34 -12.25 21.10
N VAL A 31 -30.53 -12.65 20.69
CA VAL A 31 -30.71 -13.56 19.55
C VAL A 31 -30.35 -12.88 18.22
N LYS A 32 -30.63 -11.58 18.07
CA LYS A 32 -30.22 -10.77 16.92
C LYS A 32 -28.71 -10.52 16.94
N ALA A 33 -28.13 -10.21 18.11
CA ALA A 33 -26.69 -10.05 18.28
C ALA A 33 -25.93 -11.35 18.06
N VAL A 34 -26.44 -12.49 18.50
CA VAL A 34 -25.88 -13.83 18.24
C VAL A 34 -25.98 -14.21 16.75
N SER A 35 -27.06 -13.83 16.05
CA SER A 35 -27.16 -14.04 14.59
C SER A 35 -26.23 -13.11 13.81
N ALA A 36 -26.06 -11.85 14.23
CA ALA A 36 -25.06 -10.94 13.68
C ALA A 36 -23.62 -11.37 14.01
N ALA A 37 -23.37 -11.91 15.21
CA ALA A 37 -22.07 -12.50 15.59
C ALA A 37 -21.78 -13.78 14.80
N ARG A 38 -22.78 -14.56 14.40
CA ARG A 38 -22.62 -15.74 13.54
C ARG A 38 -22.20 -15.39 12.12
N SER A 39 -22.57 -14.24 11.58
CA SER A 39 -22.10 -13.76 10.27
C SER A 39 -20.62 -13.40 10.24
N GLY A 40 -20.00 -13.15 11.41
CA GLY A 40 -18.59 -12.83 11.56
C GLY A 40 -17.67 -14.01 11.96
N GLN A 41 -18.23 -15.19 12.25
CA GLN A 41 -17.42 -16.35 12.66
C GLN A 41 -16.66 -16.97 11.47
N SER A 42 -15.39 -17.29 11.71
CA SER A 42 -14.58 -18.05 10.76
C SER A 42 -15.09 -19.47 10.62
N ARG A 43 -15.14 -19.95 9.37
CA ARG A 43 -15.53 -21.34 9.02
C ARG A 43 -14.45 -21.95 8.15
N SER A 44 -14.12 -23.21 8.41
CA SER A 44 -13.25 -24.00 7.55
C SER A 44 -14.10 -24.60 6.41
N VAL A 45 -13.79 -24.20 5.17
CA VAL A 45 -14.55 -24.58 3.96
C VAL A 45 -13.63 -25.26 2.96
N ALA A 46 -14.09 -26.38 2.37
CA ALA A 46 -13.32 -27.11 1.38
C ALA A 46 -13.03 -26.25 0.14
N LEU A 47 -11.79 -26.32 -0.38
CA LEU A 47 -11.38 -25.50 -1.54
C LEU A 47 -12.27 -25.68 -2.76
N ARG A 48 -12.85 -26.88 -2.96
CA ARG A 48 -13.80 -27.16 -4.06
C ARG A 48 -15.08 -26.31 -4.00
N GLU A 49 -15.41 -25.75 -2.82
CA GLU A 49 -16.58 -24.89 -2.62
C GLU A 49 -16.25 -23.40 -2.78
N LEU A 50 -14.98 -23.09 -3.04
CA LEU A 50 -14.47 -21.73 -3.13
C LEU A 50 -13.99 -21.40 -4.54
N THR A 51 -14.24 -20.21 -4.99
CA THR A 51 -13.60 -19.61 -6.16
C THR A 51 -13.05 -18.23 -5.82
N GLY A 52 -11.99 -17.81 -6.49
CA GLY A 52 -11.52 -16.43 -6.40
C GLY A 52 -12.48 -15.47 -7.10
N ASN A 53 -12.46 -14.21 -6.69
CA ASN A 53 -13.24 -13.18 -7.34
C ASN A 53 -12.78 -12.99 -8.81
N PRO A 54 -13.61 -13.31 -9.83
CA PRO A 54 -13.24 -13.11 -11.23
C PRO A 54 -13.13 -11.62 -11.62
N ARG A 55 -13.67 -10.73 -10.80
CA ARG A 55 -13.59 -9.27 -10.94
C ARG A 55 -12.52 -8.64 -10.04
N ASN A 56 -11.55 -9.44 -9.60
CA ASN A 56 -10.46 -8.90 -8.78
C ASN A 56 -9.62 -7.92 -9.59
N PRO A 57 -9.42 -6.67 -9.11
CA PRO A 57 -8.56 -5.69 -9.78
C PRO A 57 -7.10 -6.10 -9.87
N ARG A 58 -6.68 -7.10 -9.09
CA ARG A 58 -5.30 -7.58 -9.06
C ARG A 58 -4.97 -8.38 -10.33
N ASP A 59 -3.90 -7.98 -11.01
CA ASP A 59 -3.47 -8.61 -12.26
C ASP A 59 -2.84 -10.00 -12.03
N SER A 60 -2.17 -10.21 -10.88
CA SER A 60 -1.54 -11.49 -10.55
C SER A 60 -1.54 -11.77 -9.04
N VAL A 61 -1.41 -13.03 -8.67
CA VAL A 61 -1.27 -13.43 -7.25
C VAL A 61 0.15 -13.24 -6.71
N GLY A 62 1.13 -12.94 -7.58
CA GLY A 62 2.53 -12.76 -7.23
C GLY A 62 3.19 -14.03 -6.68
N ASP A 63 4.35 -13.88 -6.02
CA ASP A 63 4.99 -15.01 -5.36
C ASP A 63 4.17 -15.48 -4.15
N LEU A 64 3.94 -16.80 -4.11
CA LEU A 64 3.17 -17.47 -3.06
C LEU A 64 4.07 -18.17 -2.03
N GLN A 65 5.40 -18.17 -2.18
CA GLN A 65 6.31 -18.86 -1.26
C GLN A 65 6.22 -18.30 0.17
N GLU A 66 6.03 -17.00 0.32
CA GLU A 66 5.79 -16.35 1.62
C GLU A 66 4.55 -16.88 2.35
N LEU A 67 3.62 -17.50 1.61
CA LEU A 67 2.40 -18.07 2.15
C LEU A 67 2.46 -19.59 2.31
N ALA A 68 3.63 -20.23 2.16
CA ALA A 68 3.76 -21.69 2.26
C ALA A 68 3.30 -22.24 3.61
N SER A 69 3.51 -21.47 4.70
CA SER A 69 3.06 -21.82 6.05
C SER A 69 1.53 -21.95 6.19
N ILE A 70 0.75 -21.58 5.16
CA ILE A 70 -0.72 -21.74 5.16
C ILE A 70 -1.13 -23.20 5.28
N VAL A 71 -0.26 -24.14 4.90
CA VAL A 71 -0.51 -25.58 5.03
C VAL A 71 -0.77 -25.96 6.47
N ASP A 72 0.06 -25.44 7.38
CA ASP A 72 0.00 -25.76 8.80
C ASP A 72 -0.98 -24.82 9.53
N HIS A 73 -0.83 -23.51 9.32
CA HIS A 73 -1.58 -22.50 10.06
C HIS A 73 -2.06 -21.37 9.16
N GLN A 74 -3.37 -21.12 9.20
CA GLN A 74 -3.97 -19.92 8.61
C GLN A 74 -4.25 -18.90 9.72
N LEU A 75 -3.39 -17.89 9.85
CA LEU A 75 -3.49 -16.87 10.92
C LEU A 75 -4.66 -15.91 10.72
N GLN A 76 -5.08 -15.71 9.47
CA GLN A 76 -6.17 -14.78 9.14
C GLN A 76 -7.13 -15.44 8.16
N PRO A 77 -8.45 -15.45 8.44
CA PRO A 77 -9.44 -15.96 7.50
C PRO A 77 -9.50 -15.10 6.24
N ALA A 78 -9.88 -15.71 5.12
CA ALA A 78 -10.29 -14.97 3.94
C ALA A 78 -11.71 -14.45 4.09
N VAL A 79 -12.08 -13.37 3.39
CA VAL A 79 -13.45 -12.88 3.35
C VAL A 79 -14.09 -13.34 2.06
N ALA A 80 -15.25 -13.96 2.17
CA ALA A 80 -16.03 -14.45 1.05
C ALA A 80 -17.48 -13.95 1.13
N VAL A 81 -18.15 -13.97 -0.01
CA VAL A 81 -19.60 -13.78 -0.11
C VAL A 81 -20.24 -15.06 -0.67
N SER A 82 -21.54 -15.24 -0.42
CA SER A 82 -22.28 -16.34 -1.03
C SER A 82 -22.35 -16.17 -2.55
N ARG A 83 -22.50 -17.30 -3.27
CA ARG A 83 -22.74 -17.29 -4.71
C ARG A 83 -23.92 -16.40 -5.07
N GLU A 84 -25.02 -16.54 -4.33
CA GLU A 84 -26.27 -15.81 -4.56
C GLU A 84 -26.04 -14.29 -4.45
N ALA A 85 -25.31 -13.84 -3.44
CA ALA A 85 -24.98 -12.42 -3.26
C ALA A 85 -24.09 -11.89 -4.39
N PHE A 86 -23.09 -12.66 -4.82
CA PHE A 86 -22.20 -12.28 -5.90
C PHE A 86 -22.89 -12.23 -7.27
N VAL A 87 -23.63 -13.27 -7.62
CA VAL A 87 -24.34 -13.36 -8.92
C VAL A 87 -25.43 -12.30 -9.05
N ARG A 88 -26.05 -11.89 -7.94
CA ARG A 88 -26.99 -10.75 -7.96
C ARG A 88 -26.34 -9.47 -8.44
N LEU A 89 -25.05 -9.22 -8.12
CA LEU A 89 -24.31 -8.05 -8.58
C LEU A 89 -23.75 -8.24 -10.00
N TYR A 90 -23.36 -9.48 -10.33
CA TYR A 90 -22.71 -9.85 -11.59
C TYR A 90 -23.39 -11.07 -12.20
N PRO A 91 -24.62 -10.89 -12.78
CA PRO A 91 -25.39 -11.99 -13.34
C PRO A 91 -24.69 -12.74 -14.48
N GLU A 92 -23.78 -12.04 -15.19
CA GLU A 92 -22.98 -12.60 -16.27
C GLU A 92 -21.85 -13.52 -15.80
N SER A 93 -21.56 -13.57 -14.50
CA SER A 93 -20.46 -14.37 -13.95
C SER A 93 -20.91 -15.81 -13.72
N GLU A 94 -20.27 -16.76 -14.41
CA GLU A 94 -20.52 -18.21 -14.23
C GLU A 94 -19.84 -18.74 -12.96
N ILE A 95 -20.46 -18.54 -11.80
CA ILE A 95 -19.98 -19.07 -10.51
C ILE A 95 -20.60 -20.43 -10.25
N LYS A 96 -19.77 -21.49 -10.18
CA LYS A 96 -20.18 -22.86 -9.90
C LYS A 96 -20.02 -23.27 -8.43
N THR A 97 -19.16 -22.56 -7.69
CA THR A 97 -18.85 -22.81 -6.29
C THR A 97 -19.85 -22.14 -5.37
N ARG A 98 -19.89 -22.56 -4.12
CA ARG A 98 -20.80 -22.04 -3.11
C ARG A 98 -20.45 -20.63 -2.62
N PHE A 99 -19.15 -20.30 -2.59
CA PHE A 99 -18.64 -19.01 -2.11
C PHE A 99 -17.64 -18.41 -3.07
N VAL A 100 -17.60 -17.07 -3.11
CA VAL A 100 -16.63 -16.27 -3.87
C VAL A 100 -15.74 -15.53 -2.87
N VAL A 101 -14.43 -15.79 -2.93
CA VAL A 101 -13.44 -15.12 -2.08
C VAL A 101 -13.20 -13.70 -2.61
N ILE A 102 -13.59 -12.70 -1.83
CA ILE A 102 -13.46 -11.28 -2.18
C ILE A 102 -12.12 -10.74 -1.70
N ILE A 103 -11.72 -11.07 -0.47
CA ILE A 103 -10.46 -10.65 0.16
C ILE A 103 -9.68 -11.90 0.56
N GLY A 104 -8.39 -11.95 0.20
CA GLY A 104 -7.53 -13.09 0.49
C GLY A 104 -7.37 -14.08 -0.67
N ASN A 105 -7.54 -13.65 -1.92
CA ASN A 105 -7.34 -14.47 -3.12
C ASN A 105 -5.93 -15.09 -3.19
N ARG A 106 -4.88 -14.41 -2.68
CA ARG A 106 -3.54 -14.99 -2.55
C ARG A 106 -3.51 -16.21 -1.61
N ARG A 107 -4.27 -16.17 -0.50
CA ARG A 107 -4.38 -17.32 0.43
C ARG A 107 -5.10 -18.48 -0.22
N LEU A 108 -6.17 -18.21 -0.99
CA LEU A 108 -6.85 -19.25 -1.76
C LEU A 108 -5.90 -19.91 -2.77
N ALA A 109 -5.15 -19.09 -3.53
CA ALA A 109 -4.17 -19.59 -4.49
C ALA A 109 -3.03 -20.38 -3.80
N ALA A 110 -2.55 -19.92 -2.66
CA ALA A 110 -1.53 -20.62 -1.86
C ALA A 110 -2.07 -21.95 -1.32
N ALA A 111 -3.32 -21.99 -0.83
CA ALA A 111 -3.95 -23.22 -0.35
C ALA A 111 -4.03 -24.28 -1.48
N HIS A 112 -4.39 -23.87 -2.70
CA HIS A 112 -4.36 -24.75 -3.87
C HIS A 112 -2.94 -25.21 -4.22
N LYS A 113 -1.97 -24.26 -4.27
CA LYS A 113 -0.58 -24.55 -4.65
C LYS A 113 0.10 -25.52 -3.67
N PHE A 114 -0.13 -25.35 -2.38
CA PHE A 114 0.56 -26.12 -1.33
C PHE A 114 -0.28 -27.29 -0.78
N GLY A 115 -1.44 -27.57 -1.38
CA GLY A 115 -2.24 -28.77 -1.07
C GLY A 115 -3.03 -28.71 0.24
N ARG A 116 -3.34 -27.55 0.78
CA ARG A 116 -4.25 -27.41 1.92
C ARG A 116 -5.68 -27.78 1.48
N PRO A 117 -6.40 -28.66 2.18
CA PRO A 117 -7.72 -29.13 1.71
C PRO A 117 -8.85 -28.11 1.94
N ASN A 118 -8.73 -27.28 2.98
CA ASN A 118 -9.76 -26.32 3.39
C ASN A 118 -9.15 -24.93 3.55
N LEU A 119 -9.98 -23.90 3.47
CA LEU A 119 -9.60 -22.53 3.79
C LEU A 119 -10.56 -21.96 4.84
N ASP A 120 -10.02 -21.28 5.85
CA ASP A 120 -10.83 -20.59 6.83
C ASP A 120 -11.31 -19.27 6.24
N ILE A 121 -12.63 -19.09 6.21
CA ILE A 121 -13.29 -17.91 5.63
C ILE A 121 -14.27 -17.29 6.62
N VAL A 122 -14.51 -15.99 6.46
CA VAL A 122 -15.64 -15.27 7.04
C VAL A 122 -16.58 -14.87 5.92
N ILE A 123 -17.87 -15.21 6.05
CA ILE A 123 -18.89 -14.87 5.06
C ILE A 123 -19.47 -13.50 5.41
N LYS A 124 -19.42 -12.56 4.44
CA LYS A 124 -19.88 -11.17 4.60
C LYS A 124 -20.71 -10.73 3.40
N ASP A 125 -21.93 -11.24 3.28
CA ASP A 125 -22.85 -10.91 2.19
C ASP A 125 -23.27 -9.42 2.19
N GLU A 126 -23.12 -8.75 3.33
CA GLU A 126 -23.33 -7.29 3.43
C GLU A 126 -22.37 -6.49 2.56
N LEU A 127 -21.17 -7.02 2.23
CA LEU A 127 -20.26 -6.38 1.27
C LEU A 127 -20.80 -6.42 -0.16
N ALA A 128 -21.64 -7.40 -0.47
CA ALA A 128 -22.26 -7.56 -1.79
C ALA A 128 -23.66 -6.95 -1.87
N LYS A 129 -23.93 -5.87 -1.11
CA LYS A 129 -25.19 -5.10 -1.24
C LYS A 129 -25.27 -4.36 -2.57
N ASP A 130 -24.14 -3.79 -3.03
CA ASP A 130 -23.93 -3.14 -4.31
C ASP A 130 -22.47 -3.26 -4.75
N LYS A 131 -22.20 -3.01 -6.05
CA LYS A 131 -20.85 -3.13 -6.64
C LYS A 131 -19.85 -2.16 -6.05
N ALA A 132 -20.28 -0.92 -5.76
CA ALA A 132 -19.41 0.12 -5.19
C ALA A 132 -18.92 -0.28 -3.79
N THR A 133 -19.81 -0.82 -2.95
CA THR A 133 -19.45 -1.32 -1.62
C THR A 133 -18.45 -2.48 -1.71
N LEU A 134 -18.68 -3.42 -2.62
CA LEU A 134 -17.79 -4.56 -2.82
C LEU A 134 -16.38 -4.12 -3.28
N LEU A 135 -16.31 -3.24 -4.29
CA LEU A 135 -15.05 -2.68 -4.79
C LEU A 135 -14.32 -1.87 -3.73
N SER A 136 -15.03 -1.06 -2.97
CA SER A 136 -14.43 -0.24 -1.90
C SER A 136 -13.83 -1.11 -0.79
N ALA A 137 -14.48 -2.21 -0.42
CA ALA A 137 -13.92 -3.14 0.55
C ALA A 137 -12.62 -3.80 0.05
N ILE A 138 -12.57 -4.17 -1.23
CA ILE A 138 -11.37 -4.72 -1.87
C ILE A 138 -10.24 -3.69 -1.88
N ILE A 139 -10.54 -2.45 -2.28
CA ILE A 139 -9.55 -1.36 -2.35
C ILE A 139 -9.01 -1.04 -0.95
N ALA A 140 -9.90 -0.85 0.03
CA ALA A 140 -9.50 -0.49 1.40
C ALA A 140 -8.56 -1.53 2.01
N GLU A 141 -8.88 -2.82 1.89
CA GLU A 141 -8.03 -3.88 2.42
C GLU A 141 -6.64 -3.89 1.77
N ASN A 142 -6.58 -3.69 0.44
CA ASN A 142 -5.32 -3.75 -0.28
C ASN A 142 -4.47 -2.49 -0.10
N VAL A 143 -5.09 -1.31 0.02
CA VAL A 143 -4.38 -0.05 0.32
C VAL A 143 -3.77 -0.09 1.72
N ASP A 144 -4.54 -0.53 2.71
CA ASP A 144 -4.09 -0.57 4.11
C ASP A 144 -2.94 -1.57 4.32
N ARG A 145 -2.87 -2.63 3.52
CA ARG A 145 -1.84 -3.69 3.61
C ARG A 145 -0.74 -3.61 2.57
N GLN A 146 -0.70 -2.57 1.74
CA GLN A 146 0.19 -2.50 0.57
C GLN A 146 0.07 -3.74 -0.34
N GLY A 147 -1.13 -4.30 -0.43
CA GLY A 147 -1.43 -5.52 -1.17
C GLY A 147 -1.53 -5.33 -2.68
N PHE A 148 -1.94 -4.15 -3.13
CA PHE A 148 -1.91 -3.74 -4.53
C PHE A 148 -0.59 -3.05 -4.87
N ASP A 149 -0.11 -3.25 -6.09
CA ASP A 149 0.79 -2.27 -6.66
C ASP A 149 0.02 -0.98 -7.03
N VAL A 150 0.76 0.09 -7.28
CA VAL A 150 0.16 1.41 -7.50
C VAL A 150 -0.71 1.49 -8.76
N ILE A 151 -0.46 0.63 -9.75
CA ILE A 151 -1.23 0.56 -11.00
C ILE A 151 -2.50 -0.28 -10.81
N GLU A 152 -2.42 -1.38 -10.06
CA GLU A 152 -3.59 -2.17 -9.65
C GLU A 152 -4.55 -1.30 -8.82
N GLU A 153 -4.02 -0.52 -7.88
CA GLU A 153 -4.79 0.45 -7.10
C GLU A 153 -5.47 1.48 -8.00
N ALA A 154 -4.75 2.02 -9.00
CA ALA A 154 -5.31 2.97 -9.96
C ALA A 154 -6.45 2.35 -10.80
N LYS A 155 -6.30 1.09 -11.25
CA LYS A 155 -7.35 0.34 -11.97
C LYS A 155 -8.59 0.15 -11.10
N ALA A 156 -8.41 -0.26 -9.84
CA ALA A 156 -9.49 -0.46 -8.90
C ALA A 156 -10.26 0.84 -8.62
N VAL A 157 -9.54 1.95 -8.43
CA VAL A 157 -10.13 3.28 -8.27
C VAL A 157 -10.90 3.72 -9.52
N GLN A 158 -10.38 3.43 -10.73
CA GLN A 158 -11.09 3.74 -11.98
C GLN A 158 -12.39 2.94 -12.08
N GLN A 159 -12.38 1.64 -11.79
CA GLN A 159 -13.59 0.81 -11.77
C GLN A 159 -14.65 1.38 -10.81
N LEU A 160 -14.23 1.87 -9.64
CA LEU A 160 -15.14 2.48 -8.68
C LEU A 160 -15.71 3.79 -9.20
N VAL A 161 -14.90 4.61 -9.90
CA VAL A 161 -15.37 5.85 -10.55
C VAL A 161 -16.39 5.54 -11.64
N ASP A 162 -16.15 4.50 -12.44
CA ASP A 162 -17.05 4.07 -13.51
C ASP A 162 -18.38 3.57 -12.94
N GLU A 163 -18.36 2.84 -11.82
CA GLU A 163 -19.56 2.34 -11.15
C GLU A 163 -20.39 3.47 -10.52
N LEU A 164 -19.74 4.46 -9.90
CA LEU A 164 -20.40 5.58 -9.21
C LEU A 164 -20.68 6.78 -10.14
N GLY A 165 -20.21 6.73 -11.37
CA GLY A 165 -20.42 7.76 -12.39
C GLY A 165 -19.56 9.03 -12.22
N SER A 166 -18.82 9.19 -11.10
CA SER A 166 -17.96 10.36 -10.92
C SER A 166 -16.79 10.10 -9.96
N ALA A 167 -15.68 10.83 -10.17
CA ALA A 167 -14.54 10.81 -9.28
C ALA A 167 -14.86 11.40 -7.89
N ASP A 168 -15.78 12.33 -7.82
CA ASP A 168 -16.23 12.97 -6.58
C ASP A 168 -17.00 11.96 -5.70
N ALA A 169 -17.94 11.22 -6.31
CA ALA A 169 -18.68 10.17 -5.62
C ALA A 169 -17.75 9.05 -5.13
N ALA A 170 -16.76 8.66 -5.94
CA ALA A 170 -15.76 7.67 -5.54
C ALA A 170 -14.89 8.15 -4.36
N ALA A 171 -14.47 9.42 -4.37
CA ALA A 171 -13.72 10.02 -3.28
C ALA A 171 -14.51 10.04 -1.96
N GLU A 172 -15.76 10.48 -2.02
CA GLU A 172 -16.67 10.51 -0.88
C GLU A 172 -16.92 9.09 -0.34
N HIS A 173 -17.24 8.15 -1.23
CA HIS A 173 -17.52 6.76 -0.87
C HIS A 173 -16.33 6.07 -0.18
N MET A 174 -15.11 6.32 -0.65
CA MET A 174 -13.87 5.80 -0.07
C MET A 174 -13.34 6.61 1.12
N LYS A 175 -13.95 7.75 1.46
CA LYS A 175 -13.44 8.69 2.47
C LYS A 175 -12.00 9.15 2.17
N LYS A 176 -11.68 9.32 0.88
CA LYS A 176 -10.40 9.85 0.39
C LYS A 176 -10.60 11.23 -0.23
N SER A 177 -9.51 11.99 -0.42
CA SER A 177 -9.61 13.28 -1.12
C SER A 177 -9.84 13.10 -2.64
N LYS A 178 -10.53 14.04 -3.27
CA LYS A 178 -10.67 14.11 -4.73
C LYS A 178 -9.31 14.11 -5.44
N THR A 179 -8.33 14.79 -4.84
CA THR A 179 -6.96 14.82 -5.31
C THR A 179 -6.33 13.43 -5.31
N TRP A 180 -6.58 12.63 -4.28
CA TRP A 180 -6.07 11.26 -4.20
C TRP A 180 -6.63 10.39 -5.34
N VAL A 181 -7.94 10.44 -5.59
CA VAL A 181 -8.61 9.70 -6.69
C VAL A 181 -8.04 10.14 -8.05
N SER A 182 -7.93 11.46 -8.30
CA SER A 182 -7.34 11.99 -9.53
C SER A 182 -5.91 11.52 -9.73
N GLN A 183 -5.10 11.54 -8.68
CA GLN A 183 -3.69 11.13 -8.73
C GLN A 183 -3.51 9.64 -9.09
N ARG A 184 -4.41 8.77 -8.62
CA ARG A 184 -4.39 7.35 -9.00
C ARG A 184 -4.77 7.17 -10.46
N ARG A 185 -5.84 7.83 -10.90
CA ARG A 185 -6.31 7.75 -12.29
C ARG A 185 -5.29 8.28 -13.30
N ASP A 186 -4.50 9.29 -12.94
CA ASP A 186 -3.44 9.82 -13.81
C ASP A 186 -2.41 8.76 -14.19
N LEU A 187 -2.11 7.79 -13.31
CA LEU A 187 -1.17 6.71 -13.60
C LEU A 187 -1.63 5.78 -14.75
N LEU A 188 -2.93 5.69 -14.99
CA LEU A 188 -3.48 4.89 -16.09
C LEU A 188 -3.27 5.54 -17.47
N LYS A 189 -2.93 6.84 -17.50
CA LYS A 189 -2.58 7.58 -18.73
C LYS A 189 -1.16 7.31 -19.21
N LEU A 190 -0.34 6.67 -18.35
CA LEU A 190 1.04 6.33 -18.68
C LEU A 190 1.12 5.28 -19.79
N ASP A 191 2.20 5.34 -20.53
CA ASP A 191 2.62 4.24 -21.41
C ASP A 191 2.81 2.95 -20.60
N PRO A 192 2.51 1.75 -21.17
CA PRO A 192 2.67 0.49 -20.46
C PRO A 192 4.08 0.28 -19.88
N GLU A 193 5.13 0.71 -20.58
CA GLU A 193 6.52 0.63 -20.10
C GLU A 193 6.70 1.45 -18.80
N LEU A 194 6.15 2.66 -18.74
CA LEU A 194 6.22 3.52 -17.57
C LEU A 194 5.33 3.02 -16.41
N GLN A 195 4.20 2.40 -16.72
CA GLN A 195 3.40 1.73 -15.72
C GLN A 195 4.20 0.60 -15.06
N GLU A 196 4.90 -0.22 -15.86
CA GLU A 196 5.72 -1.30 -15.36
C GLU A 196 6.93 -0.79 -14.56
N ALA A 197 7.61 0.26 -15.03
CA ALA A 197 8.68 0.92 -14.28
C ALA A 197 8.17 1.49 -12.93
N THR A 198 6.93 1.99 -12.90
CA THR A 198 6.30 2.48 -11.67
C THR A 198 5.98 1.33 -10.71
N ARG A 199 5.54 0.17 -11.22
CA ARG A 199 5.30 -1.07 -10.44
C ARG A 199 6.59 -1.54 -9.76
N ARG A 200 7.71 -1.57 -10.50
CA ARG A 200 9.03 -1.96 -9.99
C ARG A 200 9.69 -0.91 -9.10
N LYS A 201 9.08 0.28 -8.96
CA LYS A 201 9.61 1.44 -8.22
C LYS A 201 10.85 2.08 -8.88
N ASP A 202 11.15 1.76 -10.14
CA ASP A 202 12.19 2.40 -10.95
C ASP A 202 11.80 3.84 -11.30
N LEU A 203 10.48 4.08 -11.44
CA LEU A 203 9.89 5.39 -11.66
C LEU A 203 9.08 5.82 -10.43
N ALA A 204 9.47 6.90 -9.76
CA ALA A 204 8.76 7.41 -8.61
C ALA A 204 7.35 7.89 -9.00
N ILE A 205 6.33 7.65 -8.15
CA ILE A 205 4.93 8.02 -8.41
C ILE A 205 4.77 9.51 -8.77
N ARG A 206 5.56 10.40 -8.13
CA ARG A 206 5.53 11.83 -8.42
C ARG A 206 5.95 12.13 -9.86
N ASP A 207 7.04 11.49 -10.31
CA ASP A 207 7.61 11.69 -11.63
C ASP A 207 6.72 11.02 -12.70
N ALA A 208 6.18 9.82 -12.41
CA ALA A 208 5.17 9.13 -13.21
C ALA A 208 3.97 10.04 -13.51
N ARG A 209 3.44 10.72 -12.48
CA ARG A 209 2.32 11.67 -12.65
C ARG A 209 2.71 12.92 -13.44
N ALA A 210 3.95 13.37 -13.36
CA ALA A 210 4.42 14.46 -14.20
C ALA A 210 4.48 14.03 -15.67
N LEU A 211 4.95 12.82 -15.95
CA LEU A 211 4.99 12.24 -17.30
C LEU A 211 3.59 11.98 -17.86
N ALA A 212 2.63 11.58 -17.04
CA ALA A 212 1.25 11.34 -17.45
C ALA A 212 0.53 12.58 -18.05
N ARG A 213 1.09 13.78 -17.89
CA ARG A 213 0.59 15.03 -18.47
C ARG A 213 0.99 15.21 -19.93
N PHE A 214 1.98 14.45 -20.41
CA PHE A 214 2.44 14.51 -21.80
C PHE A 214 1.69 13.51 -22.68
N PRO A 215 1.64 13.72 -24.01
CA PRO A 215 1.13 12.73 -24.93
C PRO A 215 1.87 11.39 -24.76
N ARG A 216 1.13 10.28 -24.82
CA ARG A 216 1.67 8.93 -24.53
C ARG A 216 2.92 8.62 -25.36
N ALA A 217 2.93 9.02 -26.63
CA ALA A 217 4.07 8.80 -27.54
C ALA A 217 5.38 9.51 -27.12
N GLU A 218 5.29 10.56 -26.29
CA GLU A 218 6.45 11.33 -25.83
C GLU A 218 6.95 10.91 -24.45
N GLN A 219 6.13 10.17 -23.70
CA GLN A 219 6.40 9.91 -22.29
C GLN A 219 7.68 9.13 -22.06
N VAL A 220 7.89 8.05 -22.83
CA VAL A 220 9.08 7.19 -22.71
C VAL A 220 10.35 7.94 -23.06
N ALA A 221 10.33 8.71 -24.16
CA ALA A 221 11.48 9.53 -24.57
C ALA A 221 11.85 10.58 -23.50
N LYS A 222 10.85 11.24 -22.91
CA LYS A 222 11.05 12.19 -21.82
C LYS A 222 11.62 11.52 -20.55
N TRP A 223 11.15 10.32 -20.22
CA TRP A 223 11.69 9.57 -19.10
C TRP A 223 13.18 9.22 -19.31
N HIS A 224 13.54 8.72 -20.50
CA HIS A 224 14.93 8.43 -20.83
C HIS A 224 15.81 9.68 -20.81
N SER A 225 15.33 10.84 -21.27
CA SER A 225 16.06 12.10 -21.18
C SER A 225 16.34 12.47 -19.71
N VAL A 226 15.36 12.36 -18.85
CA VAL A 226 15.53 12.64 -17.41
C VAL A 226 16.50 11.66 -16.75
N LEU A 227 16.49 10.38 -17.15
CA LEU A 227 17.45 9.39 -16.67
C LEU A 227 18.88 9.71 -17.15
N ALA A 228 19.06 10.10 -18.41
CA ALA A 228 20.35 10.49 -18.96
C ALA A 228 20.93 11.74 -18.26
N GLU A 229 20.08 12.73 -17.91
CA GLU A 229 20.48 13.91 -17.15
C GLU A 229 20.84 13.59 -15.68
N ARG A 230 20.33 12.47 -15.13
CA ARG A 230 20.61 12.00 -13.77
C ARG A 230 21.90 11.18 -13.67
N VAL A 231 22.47 10.69 -14.78
CA VAL A 231 23.78 10.05 -14.82
C VAL A 231 24.81 11.15 -14.81
N PRO A 232 25.69 11.30 -13.79
CA PRO A 232 26.79 12.25 -13.84
C PRO A 232 27.68 11.89 -15.03
N ASP A 233 27.93 12.85 -15.90
CA ASP A 233 28.87 12.71 -17.03
C ASP A 233 30.29 12.48 -16.47
N GLU A 234 30.73 11.23 -16.38
CA GLU A 234 32.12 10.85 -16.15
C GLU A 234 32.90 11.03 -17.46
N ARG A 235 32.91 12.24 -18.01
CA ARG A 235 33.91 12.59 -19.02
C ARG A 235 35.09 13.25 -18.33
N PRO A 236 36.33 12.76 -18.54
CA PRO A 236 37.51 13.46 -18.04
C PRO A 236 37.62 14.83 -18.74
N LYS A 237 37.56 15.90 -17.98
CA LYS A 237 37.86 17.23 -18.48
C LYS A 237 39.35 17.29 -18.86
N ALA A 238 39.62 17.15 -20.12
CA ALA A 238 40.87 17.64 -20.75
C ALA A 238 40.78 19.18 -20.77
N GLY A 239 41.88 19.82 -20.42
CA GLY A 239 42.01 21.19 -19.97
C GLY A 239 41.90 22.30 -21.01
N GLU A 240 42.21 23.51 -20.50
CA GLU A 240 42.41 24.83 -21.11
C GLU A 240 41.13 25.66 -21.31
N GLY A 241 40.98 26.85 -20.84
CA GLY A 241 41.81 27.94 -20.49
C GLY A 241 40.99 29.22 -20.44
N SER A 242 41.22 30.00 -19.44
CA SER A 242 41.17 31.47 -19.41
C SER A 242 39.89 32.25 -19.76
N GLY A 243 39.46 33.11 -18.83
CA GLY A 243 38.82 34.38 -19.14
C GLY A 243 37.71 34.81 -18.19
N GLY A 244 38.03 35.71 -17.27
CA GLY A 244 37.35 36.39 -16.24
C GLY A 244 35.94 36.93 -16.48
N SER A 245 35.23 37.13 -15.41
CA SER A 245 34.66 38.38 -14.90
C SER A 245 33.50 38.17 -13.94
N THR A 246 33.68 38.60 -12.73
CA THR A 246 32.78 39.27 -11.78
C THR A 246 31.28 39.00 -11.79
N GLY A 247 30.76 38.55 -10.63
CA GLY A 247 29.44 38.96 -10.21
C GLY A 247 28.67 37.98 -9.33
N THR A 248 28.68 38.26 -8.01
CA THR A 248 27.63 37.99 -7.01
C THR A 248 27.13 36.53 -6.82
N GLY A 249 27.52 36.03 -5.66
CA GLY A 249 26.81 35.16 -4.72
C GLY A 249 25.72 34.26 -5.21
N ASP A 250 26.12 33.00 -5.53
CA ASP A 250 25.19 31.90 -5.49
C ASP A 250 25.91 30.68 -4.88
N GLU A 251 25.38 30.21 -3.75
CA GLU A 251 25.84 28.95 -3.14
C GLU A 251 25.75 27.81 -4.15
N PRO A 252 26.77 26.95 -4.28
CA PRO A 252 26.72 25.83 -5.22
C PRO A 252 25.55 24.90 -4.86
N ALA A 253 24.65 24.73 -5.78
CA ALA A 253 23.51 23.81 -5.66
C ALA A 253 24.02 22.40 -5.29
N ALA A 254 23.84 22.02 -4.03
CA ALA A 254 24.23 20.73 -3.49
C ALA A 254 23.56 19.61 -4.31
N SER A 255 24.32 18.56 -4.64
CA SER A 255 23.82 17.38 -5.34
C SER A 255 22.59 16.79 -4.61
N PRO A 256 21.66 16.10 -5.32
CA PRO A 256 20.46 15.51 -4.71
C PRO A 256 20.77 14.59 -3.52
N ASN A 257 21.92 13.90 -3.55
CA ASN A 257 22.41 13.06 -2.45
C ASN A 257 22.85 13.89 -1.23
N ALA A 258 23.48 15.04 -1.44
CA ALA A 258 23.90 15.91 -0.35
C ALA A 258 22.71 16.48 0.44
N ARG A 259 21.58 16.79 -0.22
CA ARG A 259 20.37 17.27 0.46
C ARG A 259 19.71 16.20 1.33
N SER A 260 19.68 14.94 0.90
CA SER A 260 19.14 13.83 1.68
C SER A 260 20.05 13.50 2.87
N ILE A 261 21.36 13.52 2.67
CA ILE A 261 22.38 13.36 3.73
C ILE A 261 22.24 14.48 4.76
N ASN A 262 22.18 15.75 4.33
CA ASN A 262 22.01 16.89 5.23
C ASN A 262 20.73 16.82 6.05
N ARG A 263 19.61 16.32 5.45
CA ARG A 263 18.35 16.09 6.19
C ARG A 263 18.48 14.98 7.22
N ALA A 264 19.20 13.90 6.91
CA ALA A 264 19.48 12.82 7.84
C ALA A 264 20.39 13.28 8.97
N LEU A 265 21.47 14.01 8.66
CA LEU A 265 22.43 14.53 9.63
C LEU A 265 21.80 15.53 10.62
N LYS A 266 20.82 16.33 10.20
CA LYS A 266 20.08 17.23 11.11
C LYS A 266 19.38 16.50 12.27
N LYS A 267 19.09 15.20 12.14
CA LYS A 267 18.53 14.40 13.25
C LYS A 267 19.55 14.08 14.33
N PHE A 268 20.85 14.18 14.02
CA PHE A 268 21.97 13.89 14.92
C PHE A 268 22.71 15.16 15.39
N ASP A 269 22.16 16.35 15.10
CA ASP A 269 22.79 17.66 15.43
C ASP A 269 23.00 17.82 16.94
N THR A 270 22.17 17.18 17.74
CA THR A 270 22.24 17.19 19.21
C THR A 270 23.07 16.06 19.81
N ASP A 271 23.41 15.01 19.02
CA ASP A 271 24.18 13.86 19.51
C ASP A 271 25.18 13.35 18.44
N PRO A 272 26.36 13.99 18.32
CA PRO A 272 27.42 13.55 17.42
C PRO A 272 27.96 12.12 17.72
N THR A 273 27.81 11.65 18.95
CA THR A 273 28.30 10.32 19.38
C THR A 273 27.40 9.23 18.78
N ALA A 274 26.09 9.44 18.75
CA ALA A 274 25.16 8.53 18.10
C ALA A 274 25.42 8.44 16.59
N LEU A 275 25.74 9.58 15.93
CA LEU A 275 26.12 9.58 14.53
C LEU A 275 27.41 8.79 14.29
N ALA A 276 28.44 8.98 15.15
CA ALA A 276 29.70 8.26 15.04
C ALA A 276 29.50 6.74 15.20
N SER A 277 28.68 6.31 16.16
CA SER A 277 28.35 4.89 16.37
C SER A 277 27.65 4.29 15.16
N ALA A 278 26.65 4.97 14.60
CA ALA A 278 25.93 4.52 13.41
C ALA A 278 26.85 4.43 12.17
N LEU A 279 27.80 5.34 12.03
CA LEU A 279 28.78 5.30 10.94
C LEU A 279 29.78 4.15 11.09
N VAL A 280 30.21 3.86 12.32
CA VAL A 280 31.10 2.72 12.60
C VAL A 280 30.39 1.38 12.32
N GLU A 281 29.11 1.30 12.59
CA GLU A 281 28.29 0.11 12.33
C GLU A 281 28.05 -0.15 10.84
N GLN A 282 27.92 0.92 10.05
CA GLN A 282 27.60 0.83 8.62
C GLN A 282 28.84 0.81 7.71
N LEU A 283 29.98 1.36 8.15
CA LEU A 283 31.21 1.43 7.37
C LEU A 283 32.19 0.35 7.82
N THR A 284 32.90 -0.22 6.85
CA THR A 284 34.05 -1.09 7.17
C THR A 284 35.17 -0.27 7.85
N GLU A 285 36.06 -0.92 8.59
CA GLU A 285 37.19 -0.26 9.28
C GLU A 285 38.02 0.66 8.34
N PRO A 286 38.38 0.25 7.09
CA PRO A 286 39.01 1.15 6.14
C PRO A 286 38.16 2.37 5.78
N GLY A 287 36.82 2.20 5.63
CA GLY A 287 35.90 3.28 5.33
C GLY A 287 35.85 4.35 6.43
N VAL A 288 35.83 3.92 7.69
CA VAL A 288 35.90 4.83 8.87
C VAL A 288 37.21 5.61 8.88
N LYS A 289 38.36 4.98 8.64
CA LYS A 289 39.67 5.62 8.57
C LYS A 289 39.73 6.69 7.45
N THR A 290 39.16 6.36 6.29
CA THR A 290 39.08 7.30 5.15
C THR A 290 38.21 8.52 5.49
N LEU A 291 37.03 8.30 6.08
CA LEU A 291 36.14 9.37 6.53
C LEU A 291 36.81 10.29 7.55
N MET A 292 37.45 9.72 8.57
CA MET A 292 38.20 10.50 9.56
C MET A 292 39.30 11.36 8.94
N THR A 293 40.00 10.82 7.94
CA THR A 293 41.07 11.56 7.23
C THR A 293 40.49 12.73 6.43
N ALA A 294 39.36 12.51 5.72
CA ALA A 294 38.66 13.53 4.98
C ALA A 294 38.14 14.66 5.90
N LEU A 295 37.48 14.28 7.02
CA LEU A 295 37.00 15.27 8.00
C LEU A 295 38.13 16.12 8.58
N ARG A 296 39.26 15.51 8.94
CA ARG A 296 40.44 16.25 9.42
C ARG A 296 41.01 17.21 8.37
N LYS A 297 40.87 16.88 7.08
CA LYS A 297 41.33 17.76 6.00
C LYS A 297 40.41 18.96 5.79
N LEU A 298 39.12 18.80 6.05
CA LEU A 298 38.13 19.88 5.92
C LEU A 298 38.08 20.83 7.13
N LEU A 299 38.59 20.38 8.27
CA LEU A 299 38.66 21.20 9.51
C LEU A 299 39.96 21.99 9.66
N LYS A 300 40.89 21.89 8.71
CA LYS A 300 42.10 22.72 8.58
C LYS A 300 41.84 23.89 7.63
#